data_063dae0f7626a2cfd40f0ab1702cc44e
#
_entry.id   063dae0f7626a2cfd40f0ab1702cc44e
#
_cell.length_a   1.000
_cell.length_b   1.000
_cell.length_c   1.000
_cell.angle_alpha   90.00
_cell.angle_beta   90.00
_cell.angle_gamma   90.00
#
_symmetry.space_group_name_H-M   'P 1'
#
loop_
_entity.id
_entity.type
_entity.pdbx_description
1 polymer ?
#
loop_
_entity_poly.entity_id
_entity_poly.type
_entity_poly.pdbx_seq_one_letter_code
_entity_poly.pdbx_strand_id
1 'polypeptide(L)'
;MLYQLTMTTLEYDFLPGNLVRARGREWVVQTDSRRDWLRLRPLGGAEDETIALIPELELAPVEHATFDLPDPALAGNHAAAILLRDALRLTLRAGAGPFRSFGNIAVEPRGYQLVPLLMALRLSTVRLLIADDVGIGKTIEAGLIARELMDRGEITRLAVLCPPHLVEQWQSELESRFNLHAVALTAASAARVERELPHGAALFDHHSVVVVSLDYIKSERNREQFLATAPECIVVDEAHTCASSGVGKQLRFELLQ
;
A
#
# COMPACT_ATOMS: atom_id res chain seq x y z
N MET A 1 4.35 -63.42 31.17
CA MET A 1 3.48 -62.92 30.10
C MET A 1 3.75 -61.43 29.98
N LEU A 2 4.76 -61.08 29.18
CA LEU A 2 5.23 -59.70 28.99
C LEU A 2 4.37 -59.06 27.87
N TYR A 3 3.61 -58.07 28.19
CA TYR A 3 2.96 -57.20 27.22
C TYR A 3 4.02 -56.25 26.67
N GLN A 4 4.50 -56.50 25.44
CA GLN A 4 5.22 -55.52 24.63
C GLN A 4 4.23 -54.45 24.18
N LEU A 5 4.27 -53.29 24.82
CA LEU A 5 3.69 -52.05 24.28
C LEU A 5 4.56 -51.66 23.06
N THR A 6 4.04 -51.92 21.89
CA THR A 6 4.57 -51.35 20.64
C THR A 6 4.24 -49.87 20.68
N MET A 7 5.20 -49.04 21.05
CA MET A 7 5.13 -47.59 20.80
C MET A 7 5.21 -47.40 19.29
N THR A 8 4.06 -47.26 18.66
CA THR A 8 3.97 -46.71 17.31
C THR A 8 4.53 -45.31 17.37
N THR A 9 5.71 -45.08 16.85
CA THR A 9 6.28 -43.76 16.61
C THR A 9 5.34 -43.09 15.60
N LEU A 10 4.44 -42.24 16.09
CA LEU A 10 3.70 -41.33 15.21
C LEU A 10 4.74 -40.40 14.61
N GLU A 11 5.18 -40.73 13.41
CA GLU A 11 5.97 -39.83 12.59
C GLU A 11 5.16 -38.56 12.38
N TYR A 12 5.86 -37.44 12.47
CA TYR A 12 5.29 -36.10 12.32
C TYR A 12 4.86 -35.91 10.87
N ASP A 13 3.57 -36.01 10.62
CA ASP A 13 3.05 -36.15 9.26
C ASP A 13 2.97 -34.80 8.51
N PHE A 14 2.99 -33.63 9.22
CA PHE A 14 2.76 -32.34 8.59
C PHE A 14 3.95 -31.40 8.71
N LEU A 15 4.77 -31.32 7.68
CA LEU A 15 5.95 -30.45 7.62
C LEU A 15 5.55 -29.02 7.14
N PRO A 16 6.31 -27.98 7.55
CA PRO A 16 6.15 -26.65 6.98
C PRO A 16 6.15 -26.65 5.45
N GLY A 17 5.17 -25.96 4.86
CA GLY A 17 4.95 -25.97 3.42
C GLY A 17 4.02 -27.07 2.90
N ASN A 18 3.69 -28.07 3.71
CA ASN A 18 2.68 -29.06 3.32
C ASN A 18 1.31 -28.41 3.15
N LEU A 19 0.57 -28.92 2.17
CA LEU A 19 -0.83 -28.61 2.00
C LEU A 19 -1.66 -29.61 2.80
N VAL A 20 -2.56 -29.12 3.63
CA VAL A 20 -3.45 -29.94 4.46
C VAL A 20 -4.91 -29.49 4.31
N ARG A 21 -5.81 -30.46 4.47
CA ARG A 21 -7.26 -30.19 4.52
C ARG A 21 -7.72 -30.31 5.97
N ALA A 22 -8.29 -29.22 6.48
CA ALA A 22 -8.89 -29.15 7.80
C ALA A 22 -10.10 -28.22 7.78
N ARG A 23 -11.16 -28.55 8.52
CA ARG A 23 -12.40 -27.76 8.63
C ARG A 23 -13.03 -27.40 7.28
N GLY A 24 -12.92 -28.32 6.31
CA GLY A 24 -13.50 -28.10 4.96
C GLY A 24 -12.75 -27.11 4.07
N ARG A 25 -11.55 -26.67 4.47
CA ARG A 25 -10.69 -25.78 3.68
C ARG A 25 -9.29 -26.40 3.51
N GLU A 26 -8.55 -25.85 2.55
CA GLU A 26 -7.15 -26.19 2.31
C GLU A 26 -6.24 -25.12 2.93
N TRP A 27 -5.18 -25.59 3.57
CA TRP A 27 -4.27 -24.79 4.36
C TRP A 27 -2.82 -25.16 4.08
N VAL A 28 -1.93 -24.16 4.21
CA VAL A 28 -0.48 -24.35 4.16
C VAL A 28 0.08 -24.32 5.57
N VAL A 29 0.81 -25.36 5.94
CA VAL A 29 1.49 -25.47 7.25
C VAL A 29 2.61 -24.43 7.32
N GLN A 30 2.61 -23.61 8.36
CA GLN A 30 3.59 -22.55 8.56
C GLN A 30 4.82 -23.04 9.32
N THR A 31 5.96 -22.33 9.20
CA THR A 31 7.27 -22.70 9.75
C THR A 31 7.33 -22.73 11.28
N ASP A 32 6.43 -22.02 11.94
CA ASP A 32 6.33 -21.98 13.39
C ASP A 32 5.40 -23.05 13.99
N SER A 33 4.89 -23.97 13.15
CA SER A 33 4.12 -25.14 13.58
C SER A 33 4.94 -26.05 14.48
N ARG A 34 4.29 -26.70 15.46
CA ARG A 34 4.87 -27.63 16.42
C ARG A 34 4.17 -28.97 16.34
N ARG A 35 4.72 -29.96 17.03
CA ARG A 35 4.22 -31.33 17.03
C ARG A 35 2.80 -31.48 17.58
N ASP A 36 2.45 -30.65 18.54
CA ASP A 36 1.19 -30.62 19.25
C ASP A 36 0.17 -29.64 18.65
N TRP A 37 0.61 -28.71 17.81
CA TRP A 37 -0.27 -27.76 17.14
C TRP A 37 0.30 -27.28 15.80
N LEU A 38 -0.60 -27.06 14.85
CA LEU A 38 -0.26 -26.55 13.52
C LEU A 38 -0.68 -25.08 13.39
N ARG A 39 0.22 -24.26 12.91
CA ARG A 39 -0.14 -22.94 12.43
C ARG A 39 -0.43 -23.03 10.94
N LEU A 40 -1.63 -22.69 10.55
CA LEU A 40 -2.18 -22.92 9.22
C LEU A 40 -2.59 -21.59 8.59
N ARG A 41 -2.05 -21.31 7.42
CA ARG A 41 -2.47 -20.21 6.57
C ARG A 41 -3.40 -20.74 5.49
N PRO A 42 -4.55 -20.11 5.21
CA PRO A 42 -5.45 -20.58 4.17
C PRO A 42 -4.76 -20.53 2.80
N LEU A 43 -4.99 -21.51 1.94
CA LEU A 43 -4.45 -21.54 0.58
C LEU A 43 -5.03 -20.41 -0.27
N GLY A 44 -6.30 -20.10 -0.10
CA GLY A 44 -6.97 -18.93 -0.69
C GLY A 44 -7.60 -18.09 0.42
N GLY A 45 -7.07 -16.88 0.67
CA GLY A 45 -7.54 -15.98 1.71
C GLY A 45 -6.47 -14.99 2.15
N ALA A 46 -6.81 -14.12 3.10
CA ALA A 46 -5.91 -13.12 3.64
C ALA A 46 -4.94 -13.72 4.68
N GLU A 47 -3.79 -13.08 4.90
CA GLU A 47 -2.79 -13.55 5.87
C GLU A 47 -3.29 -13.48 7.33
N ASP A 48 -4.22 -12.59 7.62
CA ASP A 48 -4.87 -12.43 8.92
C ASP A 48 -5.85 -13.57 9.26
N GLU A 49 -6.25 -14.39 8.28
CA GLU A 49 -7.02 -15.61 8.48
C GLU A 49 -6.19 -16.81 8.97
N THR A 50 -4.92 -16.60 9.33
CA THR A 50 -4.05 -17.67 9.87
C THR A 50 -4.59 -18.16 11.22
N ILE A 51 -4.73 -19.48 11.35
CA ILE A 51 -5.24 -20.13 12.58
C ILE A 51 -4.18 -21.01 13.22
N ALA A 52 -4.33 -21.27 14.52
CA ALA A 52 -3.66 -22.34 15.22
C ALA A 52 -4.65 -23.51 15.42
N LEU A 53 -4.22 -24.73 15.07
CA LEU A 53 -5.05 -25.92 15.12
C LEU A 53 -4.31 -27.03 15.84
N ILE A 54 -5.00 -27.72 16.77
CA ILE A 54 -4.49 -28.90 17.45
C ILE A 54 -5.14 -30.13 16.79
N PRO A 55 -4.40 -30.94 16.00
CA PRO A 55 -4.99 -32.01 15.22
C PRO A 55 -5.78 -33.04 16.04
N GLU A 56 -5.33 -33.30 17.28
CA GLU A 56 -5.96 -34.26 18.17
C GLU A 56 -7.32 -33.82 18.72
N LEU A 57 -7.61 -32.51 18.68
CA LEU A 57 -8.86 -31.93 19.17
C LEU A 57 -9.88 -31.66 18.05
N GLU A 58 -9.52 -31.90 16.79
CA GLU A 58 -10.42 -31.68 15.68
C GLU A 58 -11.45 -32.81 15.54
N LEU A 59 -12.68 -32.43 15.19
CA LEU A 59 -13.78 -33.39 14.99
C LEU A 59 -13.57 -34.28 13.77
N ALA A 60 -12.85 -33.77 12.76
CA ALA A 60 -12.45 -34.51 11.59
C ALA A 60 -10.92 -34.53 11.50
N PRO A 61 -10.31 -35.64 11.06
CA PRO A 61 -8.86 -35.72 10.95
C PRO A 61 -8.30 -34.65 10.00
N VAL A 62 -7.12 -34.13 10.34
CA VAL A 62 -6.35 -33.31 9.42
C VAL A 62 -5.70 -34.26 8.40
N GLU A 63 -5.92 -34.02 7.13
CA GLU A 63 -5.44 -34.88 6.05
C GLU A 63 -4.47 -34.10 5.14
N HIS A 64 -3.52 -34.81 4.53
CA HIS A 64 -2.75 -34.23 3.44
C HIS A 64 -3.68 -33.88 2.28
N ALA A 65 -3.53 -32.69 1.75
CA ALA A 65 -4.22 -32.26 0.54
C ALA A 65 -3.23 -32.23 -0.62
N THR A 66 -3.71 -32.62 -1.79
CA THR A 66 -2.96 -32.57 -3.05
C THR A 66 -3.79 -31.83 -4.08
N PHE A 67 -3.15 -31.17 -5.02
CA PHE A 67 -3.86 -30.62 -6.17
C PHE A 67 -4.27 -31.77 -7.11
N ASP A 68 -5.51 -31.74 -7.55
CA ASP A 68 -5.95 -32.62 -8.60
C ASP A 68 -5.17 -32.35 -9.89
N LEU A 69 -4.92 -33.39 -10.66
CA LEU A 69 -4.32 -33.22 -11.98
C LEU A 69 -5.26 -32.37 -12.86
N PRO A 70 -4.71 -31.46 -13.70
CA PRO A 70 -5.52 -30.66 -14.60
C PRO A 70 -6.39 -31.55 -15.51
N ASP A 71 -7.68 -31.30 -15.52
CA ASP A 71 -8.62 -31.97 -16.45
C ASP A 71 -8.66 -31.20 -17.79
N PRO A 72 -8.25 -31.80 -18.90
CA PRO A 72 -8.31 -31.17 -20.21
C PRO A 72 -9.70 -30.71 -20.63
N ALA A 73 -10.77 -31.35 -20.11
CA ALA A 73 -12.15 -30.98 -20.39
C ALA A 73 -12.55 -29.64 -19.76
N LEU A 74 -11.85 -29.25 -18.69
CA LEU A 74 -12.03 -27.98 -17.98
C LEU A 74 -11.05 -26.89 -18.48
N ALA A 75 -10.28 -27.16 -19.52
CA ALA A 75 -9.32 -26.20 -20.06
C ALA A 75 -10.02 -24.92 -20.55
N GLY A 76 -9.60 -23.78 -19.99
CA GLY A 76 -10.03 -22.48 -20.44
C GLY A 76 -9.44 -22.10 -21.82
N ASN A 77 -9.97 -21.07 -22.43
CA ASN A 77 -9.40 -20.52 -23.67
C ASN A 77 -8.14 -19.70 -23.39
N HIS A 78 -7.40 -19.33 -24.45
CA HIS A 78 -6.18 -18.56 -24.38
C HIS A 78 -6.36 -17.20 -23.65
N ALA A 79 -7.47 -16.52 -23.86
CA ALA A 79 -7.75 -15.24 -23.19
C ALA A 79 -7.92 -15.42 -21.68
N ALA A 80 -8.58 -16.49 -21.24
CA ALA A 80 -8.70 -16.83 -19.81
C ALA A 80 -7.35 -17.18 -19.18
N ALA A 81 -6.46 -17.87 -19.90
CA ALA A 81 -5.12 -18.17 -19.45
C ALA A 81 -4.27 -16.91 -19.29
N ILE A 82 -4.35 -15.94 -20.21
CA ILE A 82 -3.67 -14.65 -20.10
C ILE A 82 -4.21 -13.87 -18.89
N LEU A 83 -5.54 -13.79 -18.74
CA LEU A 83 -6.17 -13.09 -17.62
C LEU A 83 -5.76 -13.68 -16.27
N LEU A 84 -5.77 -15.02 -16.16
CA LEU A 84 -5.32 -15.70 -14.94
C LEU A 84 -3.85 -15.43 -14.65
N ARG A 85 -2.98 -15.52 -15.65
CA ARG A 85 -1.56 -15.18 -15.51
C ARG A 85 -1.36 -13.75 -15.00
N ASP A 86 -2.07 -12.80 -15.58
CA ASP A 86 -1.91 -11.39 -15.23
C ASP A 86 -2.51 -11.09 -13.84
N ALA A 87 -3.63 -11.71 -13.50
CA ALA A 87 -4.19 -11.66 -12.14
C ALA A 87 -3.23 -12.26 -11.09
N LEU A 88 -2.64 -13.43 -11.36
CA LEU A 88 -1.64 -14.03 -10.47
C LEU A 88 -0.39 -13.16 -10.33
N ARG A 89 0.08 -12.54 -11.40
CA ARG A 89 1.21 -11.60 -11.34
C ARG A 89 0.90 -10.40 -10.45
N LEU A 90 -0.30 -9.83 -10.55
CA LEU A 90 -0.74 -8.73 -9.70
C LEU A 90 -0.84 -9.17 -8.24
N THR A 91 -1.45 -10.32 -7.98
CA THR A 91 -1.59 -10.87 -6.61
C THR A 91 -0.22 -11.17 -5.98
N LEU A 92 0.70 -11.77 -6.74
CA LEU A 92 2.05 -12.05 -6.26
C LEU A 92 2.84 -10.75 -6.01
N ARG A 93 2.67 -9.72 -6.86
CA ARG A 93 3.29 -8.42 -6.62
C ARG A 93 2.75 -7.73 -5.36
N ALA A 94 1.45 -7.80 -5.14
CA ALA A 94 0.82 -7.20 -3.97
C ALA A 94 1.11 -7.93 -2.65
N GLY A 95 1.31 -9.26 -2.70
CA GLY A 95 1.45 -10.10 -1.49
C GLY A 95 2.85 -10.60 -1.18
N ALA A 96 3.77 -10.62 -2.15
CA ALA A 96 5.05 -11.31 -2.03
C ALA A 96 6.27 -10.41 -1.70
N GLY A 97 6.07 -9.11 -1.49
CA GLY A 97 7.14 -8.15 -1.25
C GLY A 97 6.98 -7.36 0.03
N PRO A 98 8.02 -6.68 0.50
CA PRO A 98 7.95 -5.78 1.64
C PRO A 98 7.06 -4.54 1.37
N PHE A 99 6.64 -4.34 0.12
CA PHE A 99 5.89 -3.17 -0.33
C PHE A 99 4.51 -3.58 -0.87
N ARG A 100 3.45 -3.00 -0.31
CA ARG A 100 2.06 -3.20 -0.74
C ARG A 100 1.74 -2.45 -2.03
N SER A 101 2.37 -1.29 -2.21
CA SER A 101 2.15 -0.39 -3.36
C SER A 101 2.48 -1.00 -4.72
N PHE A 102 3.36 -1.99 -4.79
CA PHE A 102 3.83 -2.56 -6.06
C PHE A 102 2.73 -3.21 -6.92
N GLY A 103 1.63 -3.63 -6.30
CA GLY A 103 0.44 -4.10 -7.01
C GLY A 103 -0.36 -2.98 -7.69
N ASN A 104 -0.21 -1.74 -7.23
CA ASN A 104 -1.06 -0.61 -7.59
C ASN A 104 -0.33 0.47 -8.41
N ILE A 105 0.96 0.31 -8.69
CA ILE A 105 1.75 1.27 -9.46
C ILE A 105 2.00 0.78 -10.88
N ALA A 106 2.00 1.72 -11.83
CA ALA A 106 2.30 1.47 -13.24
C ALA A 106 3.75 1.84 -13.62
N VAL A 107 4.59 2.17 -12.64
CA VAL A 107 6.00 2.46 -12.82
C VAL A 107 6.85 1.32 -12.25
N GLU A 108 7.97 1.02 -12.90
CA GLU A 108 8.99 0.11 -12.38
C GLU A 108 10.08 0.92 -11.66
N PRO A 109 10.09 0.93 -10.30
CA PRO A 109 11.04 1.73 -9.55
C PRO A 109 12.46 1.18 -9.71
N ARG A 110 13.43 2.07 -9.82
CA ARG A 110 14.85 1.70 -9.76
C ARG A 110 15.26 1.48 -8.30
N GLY A 111 16.26 0.63 -8.07
CA GLY A 111 16.70 0.25 -6.72
C GLY A 111 16.99 1.43 -5.79
N TYR A 112 17.62 2.50 -6.29
CA TYR A 112 17.90 3.69 -5.49
C TYR A 112 16.63 4.47 -5.10
N GLN A 113 15.58 4.47 -5.93
CA GLN A 113 14.31 5.14 -5.63
C GLN A 113 13.52 4.47 -4.50
N LEU A 114 13.89 3.25 -4.13
CA LEU A 114 13.31 2.56 -2.98
C LEU A 114 13.96 2.95 -1.65
N VAL A 115 15.13 3.60 -1.67
CA VAL A 115 15.83 3.99 -0.44
C VAL A 115 15.02 4.97 0.39
N PRO A 116 14.47 6.08 -0.15
CA PRO A 116 13.61 6.97 0.62
C PRO A 116 12.35 6.28 1.17
N LEU A 117 11.76 5.36 0.41
CA LEU A 117 10.63 4.55 0.87
C LEU A 117 11.00 3.68 2.08
N LEU A 118 12.13 2.97 2.01
CA LEU A 118 12.63 2.17 3.13
C LEU A 118 12.94 3.01 4.37
N MET A 119 13.45 4.24 4.17
CA MET A 119 13.67 5.19 5.26
C MET A 119 12.34 5.63 5.88
N ALA A 120 11.35 5.99 5.05
CA ALA A 120 10.02 6.41 5.50
C ALA A 120 9.38 5.34 6.39
N LEU A 121 9.40 4.09 5.97
CA LEU A 121 8.80 2.96 6.69
C LEU A 121 9.48 2.62 8.04
N ARG A 122 10.66 3.16 8.30
CA ARG A 122 11.37 2.99 9.59
C ARG A 122 11.10 4.10 10.60
N LEU A 123 10.50 5.20 10.15
CA LEU A 123 10.24 6.37 10.99
C LEU A 123 8.85 6.26 11.62
N SER A 124 8.74 6.53 12.91
CA SER A 124 7.45 6.63 13.62
C SER A 124 6.62 7.84 13.13
N THR A 125 7.30 8.90 12.71
CA THR A 125 6.71 10.06 12.03
C THR A 125 7.56 10.34 10.81
N VAL A 126 6.96 10.26 9.63
CA VAL A 126 7.68 10.45 8.38
C VAL A 126 7.97 11.94 8.16
N ARG A 127 9.23 12.32 8.26
CA ARG A 127 9.75 13.65 7.89
C ARG A 127 11.04 13.45 7.12
N LEU A 128 10.95 13.52 5.79
CA LEU A 128 12.06 13.27 4.89
C LEU A 128 12.30 14.46 3.96
N LEU A 129 13.57 14.81 3.77
CA LEU A 129 14.00 15.69 2.71
C LEU A 129 14.63 14.83 1.62
N ILE A 130 14.01 14.80 0.44
CA ILE A 130 14.54 14.13 -0.76
C ILE A 130 15.32 15.18 -1.54
N ALA A 131 16.64 15.14 -1.46
CA ALA A 131 17.55 16.15 -2.00
C ALA A 131 18.43 15.61 -3.15
N ASP A 132 17.91 14.67 -3.90
CA ASP A 132 18.59 14.07 -5.05
C ASP A 132 18.72 15.03 -6.23
N ASP A 133 19.64 14.74 -7.15
CA ASP A 133 19.87 15.54 -8.35
C ASP A 133 18.62 15.65 -9.24
N VAL A 134 18.62 16.66 -10.10
CA VAL A 134 17.54 16.87 -11.06
C VAL A 134 17.50 15.69 -12.04
N GLY A 135 16.29 15.17 -12.32
CA GLY A 135 16.09 14.09 -13.30
C GLY A 135 16.19 12.66 -12.72
N ILE A 136 16.59 12.48 -11.48
CA ILE A 136 16.67 11.14 -10.83
C ILE A 136 15.28 10.54 -10.57
N GLY A 137 14.25 11.38 -10.44
CA GLY A 137 12.88 10.93 -10.26
C GLY A 137 12.34 11.13 -8.85
N LYS A 138 12.65 12.26 -8.22
CA LYS A 138 12.12 12.65 -6.90
C LYS A 138 10.58 12.51 -6.79
N THR A 139 9.87 12.83 -7.87
CA THR A 139 8.41 12.64 -7.97
C THR A 139 8.02 11.17 -7.80
N ILE A 140 8.83 10.25 -8.38
CA ILE A 140 8.61 8.81 -8.23
C ILE A 140 8.83 8.39 -6.78
N GLU A 141 9.88 8.85 -6.14
CA GLU A 141 10.20 8.54 -4.74
C GLU A 141 9.11 9.02 -3.79
N ALA A 142 8.66 10.27 -3.96
CA ALA A 142 7.56 10.82 -3.16
C ALA A 142 6.23 10.10 -3.40
N GLY A 143 5.92 9.77 -4.66
CA GLY A 143 4.75 9.01 -5.04
C GLY A 143 4.75 7.58 -4.49
N LEU A 144 5.91 6.91 -4.47
CA LEU A 144 6.08 5.59 -3.88
C LEU A 144 5.79 5.61 -2.37
N ILE A 145 6.32 6.61 -1.64
CA ILE A 145 6.08 6.76 -0.21
C ILE A 145 4.59 7.00 0.06
N ALA A 146 3.97 7.95 -0.64
CA ALA A 146 2.57 8.29 -0.47
C ALA A 146 1.67 7.08 -0.77
N ARG A 147 1.90 6.39 -1.90
CA ARG A 147 1.12 5.21 -2.28
C ARG A 147 1.25 4.08 -1.26
N GLU A 148 2.47 3.80 -0.79
CA GLU A 148 2.72 2.75 0.20
C GLU A 148 2.04 3.04 1.53
N LEU A 149 2.11 4.28 2.03
CA LEU A 149 1.44 4.67 3.27
C LEU A 149 -0.09 4.58 3.16
N MET A 150 -0.66 4.92 2.00
CA MET A 150 -2.09 4.74 1.72
C MET A 150 -2.48 3.26 1.68
N ASP A 151 -1.71 2.42 0.99
CA ASP A 151 -1.98 0.98 0.89
C ASP A 151 -1.79 0.25 2.23
N ARG A 152 -1.01 0.79 3.15
CA ARG A 152 -0.89 0.31 4.53
C ARG A 152 -2.02 0.80 5.42
N GLY A 153 -2.80 1.80 4.99
CA GLY A 153 -3.82 2.46 5.80
C GLY A 153 -3.24 3.38 6.89
N GLU A 154 -1.96 3.75 6.77
CA GLU A 154 -1.30 4.68 7.70
C GLU A 154 -1.73 6.12 7.45
N ILE A 155 -2.13 6.43 6.22
CA ILE A 155 -2.75 7.70 5.82
C ILE A 155 -3.98 7.44 4.97
N THR A 156 -4.93 8.35 5.02
CA THR A 156 -6.15 8.33 4.19
C THR A 156 -6.20 9.51 3.23
N ARG A 157 -5.48 10.58 3.53
CA ARG A 157 -5.46 11.81 2.74
C ARG A 157 -4.04 12.27 2.46
N LEU A 158 -3.84 12.78 1.23
CA LEU A 158 -2.58 13.28 0.70
C LEU A 158 -2.76 14.65 0.10
N ALA A 159 -1.89 15.60 0.43
CA ALA A 159 -1.73 16.84 -0.32
C ALA A 159 -0.34 16.93 -0.95
N VAL A 160 -0.27 17.33 -2.21
CA VAL A 160 0.97 17.75 -2.88
C VAL A 160 0.93 19.27 -3.05
N LEU A 161 1.86 19.96 -2.43
CA LEU A 161 2.07 21.40 -2.56
C LEU A 161 3.17 21.66 -3.59
N CYS A 162 2.86 22.31 -4.69
CA CYS A 162 3.83 22.55 -5.75
C CYS A 162 3.64 23.93 -6.41
N PRO A 163 4.63 24.41 -7.18
CA PRO A 163 4.49 25.58 -8.03
C PRO A 163 3.30 25.43 -9.01
N PRO A 164 2.62 26.54 -9.39
CA PRO A 164 1.43 26.50 -10.25
C PRO A 164 1.59 25.73 -11.56
N HIS A 165 2.74 25.83 -12.18
CA HIS A 165 3.03 25.18 -13.47
C HIS A 165 3.26 23.67 -13.37
N LEU A 166 3.43 23.11 -12.16
CA LEU A 166 3.62 21.68 -11.93
C LEU A 166 2.34 20.98 -11.47
N VAL A 167 1.24 21.70 -11.22
CA VAL A 167 0.00 21.11 -10.70
C VAL A 167 -0.58 20.05 -11.63
N GLU A 168 -0.69 20.35 -12.93
CA GLU A 168 -1.23 19.41 -13.92
C GLU A 168 -0.30 18.21 -14.11
N GLN A 169 1.02 18.44 -14.09
CA GLN A 169 2.00 17.37 -14.16
C GLN A 169 1.88 16.42 -12.97
N TRP A 170 1.84 16.93 -11.75
CA TRP A 170 1.67 16.13 -10.55
C TRP A 170 0.37 15.32 -10.57
N GLN A 171 -0.75 15.95 -10.97
CA GLN A 171 -2.03 15.28 -11.10
C GLN A 171 -1.93 14.10 -12.08
N SER A 172 -1.37 14.34 -13.28
CA SER A 172 -1.18 13.30 -14.29
C SER A 172 -0.24 12.17 -13.83
N GLU A 173 0.85 12.48 -13.13
CA GLU A 173 1.78 11.49 -12.63
C GLU A 173 1.18 10.64 -11.50
N LEU A 174 0.44 11.25 -10.58
CA LEU A 174 -0.26 10.53 -9.52
C LEU A 174 -1.31 9.56 -10.10
N GLU A 175 -2.05 9.99 -11.10
CA GLU A 175 -3.07 9.16 -11.74
C GLU A 175 -2.45 8.04 -12.58
N SER A 176 -1.54 8.39 -13.50
CA SER A 176 -1.01 7.42 -14.48
C SER A 176 -0.02 6.43 -13.88
N ARG A 177 0.79 6.85 -12.90
CA ARG A 177 1.88 6.03 -12.34
C ARG A 177 1.53 5.37 -11.02
N PHE A 178 0.70 6.02 -10.20
CA PHE A 178 0.39 5.56 -8.84
C PHE A 178 -1.08 5.19 -8.64
N ASN A 179 -1.91 5.31 -9.69
CA ASN A 179 -3.35 5.04 -9.61
C ASN A 179 -4.02 5.83 -8.45
N LEU A 180 -3.64 7.09 -8.30
CA LEU A 180 -4.18 8.03 -7.31
C LEU A 180 -4.93 9.15 -8.03
N HIS A 181 -6.26 9.15 -7.91
CA HIS A 181 -7.08 10.22 -8.49
C HIS A 181 -6.97 11.49 -7.66
N ALA A 182 -6.27 12.48 -8.19
CA ALA A 182 -6.00 13.73 -7.53
C ALA A 182 -6.85 14.88 -8.07
N VAL A 183 -7.32 15.74 -7.18
CA VAL A 183 -8.00 16.99 -7.55
C VAL A 183 -7.00 18.15 -7.56
N ALA A 184 -6.92 18.84 -8.71
CA ALA A 184 -6.03 19.97 -8.91
C ALA A 184 -6.67 21.28 -8.41
N LEU A 185 -5.99 21.94 -7.46
CA LEU A 185 -6.43 23.17 -6.83
C LEU A 185 -5.50 24.33 -7.16
N THR A 186 -5.96 25.15 -8.06
CA THR A 186 -5.32 26.42 -8.45
C THR A 186 -6.29 27.58 -8.20
N ALA A 187 -5.82 28.82 -8.28
CA ALA A 187 -6.70 29.99 -8.21
C ALA A 187 -7.82 29.95 -9.26
N ALA A 188 -7.58 29.32 -10.42
CA ALA A 188 -8.55 29.21 -11.50
C ALA A 188 -9.57 28.06 -11.28
N SER A 189 -9.14 26.91 -10.73
CA SER A 189 -9.99 25.72 -10.57
C SER A 189 -10.76 25.65 -9.27
N ALA A 190 -10.26 26.26 -8.20
CA ALA A 190 -10.80 26.14 -6.86
C ALA A 190 -12.29 26.51 -6.74
N ALA A 191 -12.71 27.63 -7.33
CA ALA A 191 -14.12 28.05 -7.29
C ALA A 191 -15.06 27.07 -8.00
N ARG A 192 -14.60 26.32 -8.99
CA ARG A 192 -15.36 25.23 -9.62
C ARG A 192 -15.45 24.04 -8.70
N VAL A 193 -14.33 23.59 -8.16
CA VAL A 193 -14.27 22.45 -7.25
C VAL A 193 -15.13 22.70 -6.00
N GLU A 194 -15.06 23.90 -5.41
CA GLU A 194 -15.90 24.28 -4.26
C GLU A 194 -17.40 24.19 -4.56
N ARG A 195 -17.83 24.52 -5.77
CA ARG A 195 -19.26 24.44 -6.16
C ARG A 195 -19.77 23.01 -6.34
N GLU A 196 -18.86 22.07 -6.63
CA GLU A 196 -19.17 20.65 -6.81
C GLU A 196 -19.22 19.90 -5.47
N LEU A 197 -18.80 20.55 -4.37
CA LEU A 197 -18.81 19.93 -3.03
C LEU A 197 -20.25 19.81 -2.48
N PRO A 198 -20.53 18.76 -1.71
CA PRO A 198 -21.75 18.67 -0.93
C PRO A 198 -21.87 19.84 0.07
N HIS A 199 -23.12 20.24 0.39
CA HIS A 199 -23.34 21.30 1.37
C HIS A 199 -22.67 21.00 2.71
N GLY A 200 -21.81 21.93 3.16
CA GLY A 200 -21.11 21.83 4.43
C GLY A 200 -19.81 21.00 4.40
N ALA A 201 -19.42 20.43 3.25
CA ALA A 201 -18.14 19.75 3.13
C ALA A 201 -16.99 20.74 2.98
N ALA A 202 -15.91 20.51 3.71
CA ALA A 202 -14.66 21.24 3.51
C ALA A 202 -13.87 20.62 2.35
N LEU A 203 -13.26 21.47 1.53
CA LEU A 203 -12.59 21.07 0.30
C LEU A 203 -11.49 20.03 0.54
N PHE A 204 -10.66 20.23 1.54
CA PHE A 204 -9.53 19.35 1.85
C PHE A 204 -9.94 18.09 2.64
N ASP A 205 -11.15 18.05 3.22
CA ASP A 205 -11.68 16.86 3.87
C ASP A 205 -12.39 15.92 2.89
N HIS A 206 -13.02 16.51 1.86
CA HIS A 206 -13.82 15.75 0.92
C HIS A 206 -12.99 14.94 -0.06
N HIS A 207 -11.82 15.45 -0.47
CA HIS A 207 -10.95 14.81 -1.43
C HIS A 207 -9.78 14.12 -0.73
N SER A 208 -9.63 12.81 -0.98
CA SER A 208 -8.54 12.02 -0.40
C SER A 208 -7.16 12.41 -0.93
N VAL A 209 -7.07 12.86 -2.20
CA VAL A 209 -5.82 13.30 -2.81
C VAL A 209 -6.00 14.64 -3.50
N VAL A 210 -5.19 15.62 -3.11
CA VAL A 210 -5.23 16.96 -3.70
C VAL A 210 -3.84 17.41 -4.14
N VAL A 211 -3.77 18.08 -5.28
CA VAL A 211 -2.56 18.79 -5.74
C VAL A 211 -2.84 20.28 -5.70
N VAL A 212 -2.15 20.99 -4.83
CA VAL A 212 -2.44 22.38 -4.48
C VAL A 212 -1.32 23.30 -4.94
N SER A 213 -1.69 24.31 -5.70
CA SER A 213 -0.74 25.37 -6.05
C SER A 213 -0.31 26.16 -4.81
N LEU A 214 0.99 26.33 -4.61
CA LEU A 214 1.54 27.19 -3.56
C LEU A 214 1.02 28.63 -3.65
N ASP A 215 0.69 29.11 -4.85
CA ASP A 215 0.15 30.45 -5.02
C ASP A 215 -1.32 30.55 -4.58
N TYR A 216 -2.09 29.48 -4.70
CA TYR A 216 -3.47 29.43 -4.20
C TYR A 216 -3.50 29.45 -2.67
N ILE A 217 -2.61 28.70 -2.02
CA ILE A 217 -2.59 28.55 -0.57
C ILE A 217 -1.96 29.74 0.17
N LYS A 218 -1.33 30.69 -0.54
CA LYS A 218 -0.74 31.90 0.06
C LYS A 218 -1.80 32.84 0.67
N SER A 219 -3.04 32.84 0.18
CA SER A 219 -4.08 33.68 0.77
C SER A 219 -4.40 33.20 2.18
N GLU A 220 -4.58 34.13 3.10
CA GLU A 220 -4.83 33.84 4.52
C GLU A 220 -6.02 32.90 4.70
N ARG A 221 -7.13 33.17 4.03
CA ARG A 221 -8.33 32.33 4.06
C ARG A 221 -8.07 30.89 3.64
N ASN A 222 -7.36 30.68 2.51
CA ASN A 222 -7.12 29.34 2.00
C ASN A 222 -6.10 28.59 2.87
N ARG A 223 -5.13 29.31 3.43
CA ARG A 223 -4.15 28.76 4.38
C ARG A 223 -4.83 28.30 5.67
N GLU A 224 -5.67 29.12 6.27
CA GLU A 224 -6.42 28.76 7.47
C GLU A 224 -7.31 27.53 7.22
N GLN A 225 -8.00 27.48 6.09
CA GLN A 225 -8.83 26.35 5.71
C GLN A 225 -8.00 25.09 5.53
N PHE A 226 -6.85 25.17 4.87
CA PHE A 226 -5.93 24.04 4.70
C PHE A 226 -5.38 23.54 6.04
N LEU A 227 -4.92 24.43 6.91
CA LEU A 227 -4.38 24.07 8.22
C LEU A 227 -5.44 23.47 9.16
N ALA A 228 -6.69 23.92 9.06
CA ALA A 228 -7.80 23.40 9.86
C ALA A 228 -8.16 21.94 9.49
N THR A 229 -7.91 21.54 8.25
CA THR A 229 -8.28 20.22 7.70
C THR A 229 -7.10 19.54 7.01
N ALA A 230 -5.86 19.81 7.46
CA ALA A 230 -4.65 19.32 6.82
C ALA A 230 -4.66 17.79 6.66
N PRO A 231 -4.32 17.27 5.46
CA PRO A 231 -4.14 15.84 5.26
C PRO A 231 -3.01 15.25 6.12
N GLU A 232 -3.10 13.96 6.41
CA GLU A 232 -2.10 13.24 7.20
C GLU A 232 -0.72 13.20 6.53
N CYS A 233 -0.67 13.27 5.19
CA CYS A 233 0.57 13.32 4.43
C CYS A 233 0.61 14.57 3.54
N ILE A 234 1.71 15.31 3.64
CA ILE A 234 1.96 16.50 2.81
C ILE A 234 3.30 16.32 2.11
N VAL A 235 3.27 16.35 0.78
CA VAL A 235 4.46 16.41 -0.07
C VAL A 235 4.65 17.85 -0.53
N VAL A 236 5.83 18.40 -0.32
CA VAL A 236 6.18 19.75 -0.77
C VAL A 236 7.22 19.66 -1.86
N ASP A 237 6.83 19.96 -3.08
CA ASP A 237 7.75 20.03 -4.21
C ASP A 237 8.41 21.41 -4.28
N GLU A 238 9.65 21.43 -4.79
CA GLU A 238 10.49 22.65 -4.85
C GLU A 238 10.61 23.32 -3.46
N ALA A 239 10.80 22.52 -2.40
CA ALA A 239 10.85 22.96 -1.00
C ALA A 239 11.84 24.10 -0.75
N HIS A 240 12.89 24.22 -1.58
CA HIS A 240 13.85 25.35 -1.52
C HIS A 240 13.16 26.72 -1.71
N THR A 241 12.04 26.78 -2.42
CA THR A 241 11.26 28.01 -2.59
C THR A 241 10.51 28.42 -1.30
N CYS A 242 10.42 27.51 -0.36
CA CYS A 242 9.79 27.71 0.94
C CYS A 242 10.80 28.03 2.06
N ALA A 243 12.12 27.96 1.77
CA ALA A 243 13.16 28.28 2.74
C ALA A 243 13.20 29.81 3.01
N SER A 244 13.41 30.19 4.27
CA SER A 244 13.56 31.61 4.61
C SER A 244 14.92 32.12 4.09
N SER A 245 14.91 33.01 3.13
CA SER A 245 16.09 33.78 2.73
C SER A 245 16.18 35.05 3.57
N GLY A 246 16.83 35.05 4.68
CA GLY A 246 17.38 36.10 5.53
C GLY A 246 16.76 37.53 5.65
N VAL A 247 15.90 37.96 4.77
CA VAL A 247 15.28 39.30 4.75
C VAL A 247 13.82 39.17 4.35
N GLY A 248 12.95 38.98 5.36
CA GLY A 248 11.50 38.94 5.23
C GLY A 248 10.91 37.54 5.37
N LYS A 249 9.90 37.40 6.22
CA LYS A 249 9.11 36.16 6.35
C LYS A 249 8.42 35.88 5.02
N GLN A 250 8.78 34.78 4.37
CA GLN A 250 8.02 34.32 3.21
C GLN A 250 6.79 33.56 3.72
N LEU A 251 5.60 33.91 3.20
CA LEU A 251 4.34 33.23 3.54
C LEU A 251 4.37 31.72 3.34
N ARG A 252 5.21 31.23 2.42
CA ARG A 252 5.42 29.80 2.19
C ARG A 252 6.18 29.12 3.34
N PHE A 253 7.10 29.81 3.98
CA PHE A 253 7.82 29.32 5.15
C PHE A 253 6.89 29.17 6.36
N GLU A 254 5.99 30.14 6.55
CA GLU A 254 4.99 30.11 7.64
C GLU A 254 3.97 28.97 7.47
N LEU A 255 3.72 28.52 6.24
CA LEU A 255 2.82 27.40 5.96
C LEU A 255 3.40 26.05 6.41
N LEU A 256 4.73 25.92 6.44
CA LEU A 256 5.44 24.67 6.71
C LEU A 256 5.98 24.56 8.14
N GLN A 257 5.82 25.58 8.96
CA GLN A 257 6.13 25.55 10.40
C GLN A 257 4.97 24.97 11.21
#